data_24c762c43001c7bea265d7cb368e5326
#
_entry.id   24c762c43001c7bea265d7cb368e5326
#
_cell.length_a   1.000
_cell.length_b   1.000
_cell.length_c   1.000
_cell.angle_alpha   90.00
_cell.angle_beta   90.00
_cell.angle_gamma   90.00
#
_symmetry.space_group_name_H-M   'P 1'
#
loop_
_entity.id
_entity.type
_entity.pdbx_description
1 polymer ?
#
loop_
_entity_poly.entity_id
_entity_poly.type
_entity_poly.pdbx_seq_one_letter_code
_entity_poly.pdbx_strand_id
1 'polypeptide(L)'
;AAPNTTEPGRPGFRPIVPPAAQGHSPWGQDTAAEATPRPASVRPGESPLPSRPRAYTDIKSYHAHIYFDEDSYQKAALLRRWAAERFPVELGNRNLEPRGPHVTPSFYFGFSNDLLPVLVPWLQLNSLGLTILIHPNTGDGRADHLYYALWVNRAQPVNAYNWPAPKPGETEALEEVFPNVVPTVPLET
;
A
#
# COMPACT_ATOMS: atom_id res chain seq x y z
N ALA A 1 36.19 -18.51 -12.16
CA ALA A 1 35.30 -17.99 -11.13
C ALA A 1 34.07 -17.40 -11.83
N ALA A 2 32.87 -17.78 -11.41
CA ALA A 2 31.67 -17.17 -11.95
C ALA A 2 31.68 -15.67 -11.66
N PRO A 3 31.23 -14.82 -12.60
CA PRO A 3 31.18 -13.38 -12.37
C PRO A 3 30.29 -13.08 -11.17
N ASN A 4 30.71 -12.14 -10.36
CA ASN A 4 29.92 -11.68 -9.23
C ASN A 4 28.65 -11.01 -9.76
N THR A 5 27.51 -11.65 -9.54
CA THR A 5 26.19 -11.22 -10.04
C THR A 5 25.46 -10.29 -9.09
N THR A 6 26.10 -9.84 -8.00
CA THR A 6 25.46 -9.06 -6.97
C THR A 6 25.62 -7.54 -7.13
N GLU A 7 26.48 -7.07 -8.04
CA GLU A 7 26.71 -5.65 -8.24
C GLU A 7 26.02 -5.13 -9.51
N PRO A 8 25.12 -4.12 -9.39
CA PRO A 8 24.49 -3.49 -10.53
C PRO A 8 25.52 -2.87 -11.48
N GLY A 9 25.31 -3.02 -12.78
CA GLY A 9 26.17 -2.46 -13.83
C GLY A 9 27.41 -3.28 -14.17
N ARG A 10 27.70 -4.37 -13.47
CA ARG A 10 28.76 -5.31 -13.89
C ARG A 10 28.29 -6.24 -15.01
N PRO A 11 29.17 -6.58 -15.96
CA PRO A 11 28.88 -7.67 -16.89
C PRO A 11 28.52 -8.95 -16.13
N GLY A 12 27.39 -9.54 -16.45
CA GLY A 12 26.89 -10.75 -15.79
C GLY A 12 26.03 -10.50 -14.54
N PHE A 13 25.79 -9.25 -14.15
CA PHE A 13 24.79 -8.96 -13.13
C PHE A 13 23.42 -9.46 -13.60
N ARG A 14 22.78 -10.27 -12.76
CA ARG A 14 21.39 -10.70 -12.94
C ARG A 14 20.59 -10.16 -11.79
N PRO A 15 19.57 -9.32 -12.03
CA PRO A 15 18.69 -8.88 -10.96
C PRO A 15 18.00 -10.11 -10.35
N ILE A 16 17.93 -10.13 -9.03
CA ILE A 16 17.23 -11.19 -8.28
C ILE A 16 15.74 -11.19 -8.62
N VAL A 17 15.23 -10.00 -8.92
CA VAL A 17 13.85 -9.78 -9.34
C VAL A 17 13.84 -9.56 -10.84
N PRO A 18 13.05 -10.31 -11.61
CA PRO A 18 12.88 -10.06 -13.03
C PRO A 18 12.47 -8.62 -13.29
N PRO A 19 12.97 -7.98 -14.34
CA PRO A 19 12.50 -6.66 -14.74
C PRO A 19 10.98 -6.68 -14.96
N ALA A 20 10.28 -5.70 -14.49
CA ALA A 20 8.84 -5.56 -14.70
C ALA A 20 8.45 -5.48 -16.19
N ALA A 21 9.38 -5.09 -17.04
CA ALA A 21 9.23 -5.13 -18.51
C ALA A 21 8.96 -6.53 -19.10
N GLN A 22 9.12 -7.58 -18.31
CA GLN A 22 8.80 -8.96 -18.73
C GLN A 22 7.36 -9.36 -18.41
N GLY A 23 6.53 -8.43 -17.88
CA GLY A 23 5.13 -8.69 -17.61
C GLY A 23 4.85 -9.57 -16.39
N HIS A 24 5.88 -9.96 -15.64
CA HIS A 24 5.73 -10.81 -14.46
C HIS A 24 6.07 -10.08 -13.18
N SER A 25 5.19 -10.21 -12.21
CA SER A 25 5.47 -9.81 -10.84
C SER A 25 6.55 -10.73 -10.24
N PRO A 26 7.43 -10.21 -9.34
CA PRO A 26 8.31 -11.08 -8.56
C PRO A 26 7.56 -12.10 -7.70
N TRP A 27 6.26 -11.98 -7.57
CA TRP A 27 5.37 -12.89 -6.86
C TRP A 27 4.61 -13.86 -7.79
N GLY A 28 5.09 -14.03 -9.05
CA GLY A 28 4.53 -15.01 -9.98
C GLY A 28 3.29 -14.55 -10.75
N GLN A 29 2.88 -13.29 -10.62
CA GLN A 29 1.71 -12.75 -11.31
C GLN A 29 2.09 -11.80 -12.42
N ASP A 30 1.29 -11.77 -13.48
CA ASP A 30 1.43 -10.79 -14.54
C ASP A 30 1.13 -9.40 -13.96
N THR A 31 2.13 -8.53 -14.03
CA THR A 31 1.91 -7.13 -13.72
C THR A 31 1.33 -6.41 -14.92
N ALA A 32 0.45 -5.47 -14.68
CA ALA A 32 0.06 -4.55 -15.73
C ALA A 32 1.32 -3.81 -16.23
N ALA A 33 1.76 -4.27 -17.32
CA ALA A 33 2.63 -3.77 -18.37
C ALA A 33 3.94 -3.07 -18.01
N GLU A 34 4.13 -2.18 -17.10
CA GLU A 34 5.38 -1.43 -17.00
C GLU A 34 5.80 -1.19 -15.57
N ALA A 35 7.11 -1.27 -15.35
CA ALA A 35 7.68 -0.81 -14.10
C ALA A 35 7.15 0.58 -13.80
N THR A 36 6.52 0.73 -12.66
CA THR A 36 6.08 2.04 -12.21
C THR A 36 7.30 2.95 -12.14
N PRO A 37 7.35 4.05 -12.90
CA PRO A 37 8.47 4.96 -12.86
C PRO A 37 8.66 5.49 -11.45
N ARG A 38 9.90 5.79 -11.09
CA ARG A 38 10.19 6.43 -9.81
C ARG A 38 9.31 7.66 -9.65
N PRO A 39 8.58 7.81 -8.53
CA PRO A 39 7.76 8.99 -8.30
C PRO A 39 8.60 10.25 -8.40
N ALA A 40 8.10 11.26 -9.07
CA ALA A 40 8.68 12.58 -8.97
C ALA A 40 8.57 13.06 -7.52
N SER A 41 9.61 13.69 -7.00
CA SER A 41 9.61 14.27 -5.65
C SER A 41 8.62 15.43 -5.49
N VAL A 42 8.15 15.94 -6.61
CA VAL A 42 7.14 17.01 -6.68
C VAL A 42 6.08 16.58 -7.69
N ARG A 43 4.82 16.81 -7.40
CA ARG A 43 3.75 16.57 -8.36
C ARG A 43 3.90 17.49 -9.57
N PRO A 44 3.66 16.99 -10.78
CA PRO A 44 3.46 17.87 -11.91
C PRO A 44 2.36 18.90 -11.62
N GLY A 45 2.65 20.17 -11.72
CA GLY A 45 1.70 21.26 -11.44
C GLY A 45 1.69 21.78 -10.00
N GLU A 46 2.39 21.15 -9.05
CA GLU A 46 2.63 21.73 -7.72
C GLU A 46 3.79 22.72 -7.77
N SER A 47 3.51 23.89 -8.30
CA SER A 47 4.42 25.02 -8.30
C SER A 47 3.58 26.30 -8.14
N PRO A 48 3.93 27.15 -7.20
CA PRO A 48 5.10 27.17 -6.32
C PRO A 48 4.99 26.18 -5.14
N LEU A 49 6.12 25.96 -4.48
CA LEU A 49 6.14 25.17 -3.24
C LEU A 49 5.20 25.80 -2.19
N PRO A 50 4.51 24.97 -1.38
CA PRO A 50 3.62 25.48 -0.36
C PRO A 50 4.40 26.31 0.69
N SER A 51 3.81 27.39 1.16
CA SER A 51 4.43 28.30 2.14
C SER A 51 4.39 27.74 3.57
N ARG A 52 3.61 26.70 3.82
CA ARG A 52 3.46 26.07 5.15
C ARG A 52 3.16 24.58 5.00
N PRO A 53 3.48 23.76 6.02
CA PRO A 53 3.06 22.37 6.06
C PRO A 53 1.53 22.21 6.08
N ARG A 54 1.04 21.08 5.62
CA ARG A 54 -0.35 20.69 5.83
C ARG A 54 -0.57 20.28 7.30
N ALA A 55 -1.79 20.45 7.77
CA ALA A 55 -2.17 19.98 9.10
C ALA A 55 -2.33 18.45 9.08
N TYR A 56 -1.82 17.74 10.09
CA TYR A 56 -2.04 16.30 10.20
C TYR A 56 -3.52 15.94 10.37
N THR A 57 -4.33 16.87 10.82
CA THR A 57 -5.80 16.74 10.95
C THR A 57 -6.54 16.75 9.61
N ASP A 58 -5.84 16.97 8.50
CA ASP A 58 -6.39 16.74 7.15
C ASP A 58 -6.63 15.24 6.87
N ILE A 59 -6.06 14.37 7.68
CA ILE A 59 -6.27 12.92 7.61
C ILE A 59 -7.39 12.54 8.59
N LYS A 60 -8.40 11.85 8.09
CA LYS A 60 -9.52 11.35 8.89
C LYS A 60 -9.49 9.84 9.10
N SER A 61 -9.01 9.12 8.11
CA SER A 61 -8.95 7.67 8.12
C SER A 61 -7.79 7.18 7.27
N TYR A 62 -7.56 5.88 7.34
CA TYR A 62 -6.52 5.16 6.59
C TYR A 62 -7.09 3.90 5.98
N HIS A 63 -6.48 3.46 4.89
CA HIS A 63 -6.60 2.09 4.40
C HIS A 63 -5.27 1.35 4.54
N ALA A 64 -5.35 0.08 4.90
CA ALA A 64 -4.25 -0.87 4.82
C ALA A 64 -4.57 -1.92 3.75
N HIS A 65 -3.73 -2.02 2.73
CA HIS A 65 -3.82 -3.01 1.67
C HIS A 65 -2.76 -4.09 1.88
N ILE A 66 -3.19 -5.30 2.10
CA ILE A 66 -2.35 -6.46 2.35
C ILE A 66 -2.23 -7.25 1.06
N TYR A 67 -1.02 -7.34 0.54
CA TYR A 67 -0.73 -8.01 -0.72
C TYR A 67 -0.37 -9.46 -0.50
N PHE A 68 -0.84 -10.32 -1.38
CA PHE A 68 -0.56 -11.75 -1.34
C PHE A 68 -0.52 -12.35 -2.75
N ASP A 69 -0.05 -13.57 -2.81
CA ASP A 69 -0.05 -14.45 -3.97
C ASP A 69 -0.62 -15.83 -3.58
N GLU A 70 -0.54 -16.79 -4.46
CA GLU A 70 -1.06 -18.15 -4.19
C GLU A 70 -0.37 -18.80 -2.99
N ASP A 71 0.94 -18.61 -2.85
CA ASP A 71 1.74 -19.21 -1.77
C ASP A 71 1.51 -18.54 -0.41
N SER A 72 1.11 -17.29 -0.41
CA SER A 72 0.93 -16.46 0.79
C SER A 72 -0.53 -16.20 1.17
N TYR A 73 -1.48 -16.71 0.40
CA TYR A 73 -2.92 -16.51 0.65
C TYR A 73 -3.33 -16.90 2.08
N GLN A 74 -2.83 -18.01 2.60
CA GLN A 74 -3.17 -18.48 3.96
C GLN A 74 -2.67 -17.51 5.04
N LYS A 75 -1.51 -16.90 4.83
CA LYS A 75 -0.98 -15.85 5.70
C LYS A 75 -1.87 -14.61 5.67
N ALA A 76 -2.28 -14.18 4.47
CA ALA A 76 -3.18 -13.05 4.31
C ALA A 76 -4.55 -13.30 4.97
N ALA A 77 -5.10 -14.50 4.82
CA ALA A 77 -6.36 -14.88 5.47
C ALA A 77 -6.24 -14.89 6.99
N LEU A 78 -5.12 -15.36 7.52
CA LEU A 78 -4.82 -15.36 8.96
C LEU A 78 -4.69 -13.92 9.50
N LEU A 79 -3.92 -13.09 8.84
CA LEU A 79 -3.75 -11.68 9.23
C LEU A 79 -5.09 -10.92 9.20
N ARG A 80 -5.91 -11.16 8.18
CA ARG A 80 -7.25 -10.56 8.07
C ARG A 80 -8.14 -10.95 9.27
N ARG A 81 -8.12 -12.23 9.65
CA ARG A 81 -8.85 -12.70 10.81
C ARG A 81 -8.34 -12.03 12.09
N TRP A 82 -7.03 -12.02 12.31
CA TRP A 82 -6.43 -11.40 13.50
C TRP A 82 -6.76 -9.92 13.63
N ALA A 83 -6.73 -9.19 12.53
CA ALA A 83 -7.09 -7.77 12.53
C ALA A 83 -8.56 -7.57 12.90
N ALA A 84 -9.46 -8.38 12.33
CA ALA A 84 -10.90 -8.31 12.61
C ALA A 84 -11.26 -8.68 14.06
N GLU A 85 -10.50 -9.61 14.64
CA GLU A 85 -10.71 -10.05 16.03
C GLU A 85 -10.25 -9.00 17.04
N ARG A 86 -9.30 -8.13 16.71
CA ARG A 86 -8.61 -7.23 17.66
C ARG A 86 -8.91 -5.75 17.46
N PHE A 87 -9.32 -5.34 16.27
CA PHE A 87 -9.51 -3.93 15.95
C PHE A 87 -10.88 -3.65 15.33
N PRO A 88 -11.51 -2.53 15.72
CA PRO A 88 -12.75 -2.09 15.08
C PRO A 88 -12.45 -1.49 13.70
N VAL A 89 -12.22 -2.34 12.72
CA VAL A 89 -11.89 -1.96 11.34
C VAL A 89 -13.08 -2.17 10.41
N GLU A 90 -13.06 -1.48 9.28
CA GLU A 90 -13.93 -1.76 8.14
C GLU A 90 -13.22 -2.75 7.23
N LEU A 91 -13.64 -4.01 7.26
CA LEU A 91 -13.11 -5.02 6.35
C LEU A 91 -13.66 -4.82 4.96
N GLY A 92 -12.76 -4.60 4.02
CA GLY A 92 -13.07 -4.53 2.60
C GLY A 92 -13.03 -5.89 1.91
N ASN A 93 -13.23 -5.85 0.60
CA ASN A 93 -13.23 -7.03 -0.25
C ASN A 93 -11.86 -7.69 -0.33
N ARG A 94 -11.87 -8.99 -0.60
CA ARG A 94 -10.70 -9.73 -1.06
C ARG A 94 -10.69 -9.76 -2.58
N ASN A 95 -9.64 -9.23 -3.17
CA ASN A 95 -9.43 -9.25 -4.60
C ASN A 95 -8.40 -10.32 -4.91
N LEU A 96 -8.83 -11.40 -5.55
CA LEU A 96 -7.96 -12.53 -5.91
C LEU A 96 -7.14 -12.24 -7.17
N GLU A 97 -7.39 -11.09 -7.78
CA GLU A 97 -6.67 -10.58 -8.95
C GLU A 97 -6.28 -9.13 -8.72
N PRO A 98 -5.30 -8.60 -9.45
CA PRO A 98 -4.96 -7.18 -9.43
C PRO A 98 -6.20 -6.31 -9.66
N ARG A 99 -6.38 -5.28 -8.84
CA ARG A 99 -7.52 -4.37 -8.94
C ARG A 99 -7.16 -2.94 -8.56
N GLY A 100 -7.76 -1.98 -9.28
CA GLY A 100 -7.48 -0.56 -9.07
C GLY A 100 -6.00 -0.27 -9.37
N PRO A 101 -5.30 0.44 -8.48
CA PRO A 101 -3.88 0.72 -8.66
C PRO A 101 -2.98 -0.42 -8.18
N HIS A 102 -3.54 -1.47 -7.60
CA HIS A 102 -2.78 -2.58 -7.01
C HIS A 102 -2.43 -3.62 -8.07
N VAL A 103 -1.17 -3.98 -8.15
CA VAL A 103 -0.61 -4.86 -9.21
C VAL A 103 -0.59 -6.34 -8.80
N THR A 104 -1.00 -6.67 -7.59
CA THR A 104 -1.11 -8.04 -7.09
C THR A 104 -2.44 -8.23 -6.37
N PRO A 105 -2.89 -9.47 -6.14
CA PRO A 105 -4.01 -9.75 -5.26
C PRO A 105 -3.85 -9.06 -3.91
N SER A 106 -4.94 -8.59 -3.35
CA SER A 106 -4.93 -7.93 -2.06
C SER A 106 -6.29 -7.99 -1.37
N PHE A 107 -6.28 -7.85 -0.07
CA PHE A 107 -7.45 -7.40 0.67
C PHE A 107 -7.11 -6.08 1.37
N TYR A 108 -8.12 -5.33 1.74
CA TYR A 108 -7.90 -4.12 2.52
C TYR A 108 -8.85 -4.06 3.72
N PHE A 109 -8.48 -3.23 4.66
CA PHE A 109 -9.37 -2.74 5.70
C PHE A 109 -9.11 -1.25 5.96
N GLY A 110 -10.20 -0.55 6.26
CA GLY A 110 -10.16 0.85 6.67
C GLY A 110 -10.16 0.97 8.19
N PHE A 111 -9.55 2.04 8.69
CA PHE A 111 -9.53 2.35 10.12
C PHE A 111 -9.41 3.86 10.37
N SER A 112 -9.92 4.29 11.50
CA SER A 112 -9.81 5.69 11.93
C SER A 112 -8.38 6.05 12.35
N ASN A 113 -8.03 7.32 12.26
CA ASN A 113 -6.66 7.77 12.52
C ASN A 113 -6.20 7.60 13.98
N ASP A 114 -7.10 7.48 14.93
CA ASP A 114 -6.79 7.19 16.34
C ASP A 114 -6.27 5.77 16.57
N LEU A 115 -6.54 4.84 15.67
CA LEU A 115 -5.96 3.49 15.71
C LEU A 115 -4.52 3.41 15.19
N LEU A 116 -4.08 4.40 14.42
CA LEU A 116 -2.77 4.37 13.77
C LEU A 116 -1.60 4.07 14.72
N PRO A 117 -1.51 4.69 15.92
CA PRO A 117 -0.38 4.48 16.84
C PRO A 117 -0.24 3.05 17.36
N VAL A 118 -1.32 2.29 17.34
CA VAL A 118 -1.34 0.91 17.83
C VAL A 118 -1.33 -0.08 16.67
N LEU A 119 -2.12 0.19 15.65
CA LEU A 119 -2.29 -0.73 14.52
C LEU A 119 -1.03 -0.84 13.66
N VAL A 120 -0.31 0.26 13.42
CA VAL A 120 0.91 0.22 12.61
C VAL A 120 2.01 -0.64 13.24
N PRO A 121 2.42 -0.43 14.51
CA PRO A 121 3.40 -1.33 15.13
C PRO A 121 2.89 -2.77 15.22
N TRP A 122 1.60 -2.99 15.45
CA TRP A 122 1.04 -4.34 15.45
C TRP A 122 1.19 -5.01 14.07
N LEU A 123 0.92 -4.29 12.98
CA LEU A 123 1.11 -4.80 11.61
C LEU A 123 2.59 -5.06 11.30
N GLN A 124 3.50 -4.21 11.78
CA GLN A 124 4.94 -4.45 11.61
C GLN A 124 5.38 -5.79 12.20
N LEU A 125 4.89 -6.13 13.39
CA LEU A 125 5.24 -7.37 14.07
C LEU A 125 4.49 -8.59 13.54
N ASN A 126 3.27 -8.41 13.04
CA ASN A 126 2.35 -9.49 12.69
C ASN A 126 2.06 -9.60 11.18
N SER A 127 2.82 -8.92 10.33
CA SER A 127 2.64 -8.96 8.88
C SER A 127 2.86 -10.33 8.25
N LEU A 128 3.46 -11.29 8.97
CA LEU A 128 3.83 -12.63 8.47
C LEU A 128 4.74 -12.58 7.22
N GLY A 129 5.48 -11.48 7.06
CA GLY A 129 6.31 -11.22 5.90
C GLY A 129 5.56 -10.69 4.67
N LEU A 130 4.26 -10.44 4.80
CA LEU A 130 3.46 -9.83 3.72
C LEU A 130 3.83 -8.35 3.55
N THR A 131 3.72 -7.87 2.32
CA THR A 131 3.84 -6.45 2.01
C THR A 131 2.51 -5.75 2.28
N ILE A 132 2.55 -4.64 3.00
CA ILE A 132 1.36 -3.86 3.34
C ILE A 132 1.57 -2.42 2.94
N LEU A 133 0.67 -1.89 2.13
CA LEU A 133 0.54 -0.46 1.85
C LEU A 133 -0.44 0.14 2.85
N ILE A 134 -0.02 1.18 3.56
CA ILE A 134 -0.90 1.97 4.43
C ILE A 134 -0.94 3.38 3.87
N HIS A 135 -2.11 3.86 3.51
CA HIS A 135 -2.26 5.21 3.00
C HIS A 135 -3.35 5.99 3.74
N PRO A 136 -3.19 7.30 3.90
CA PRO A 136 -4.26 8.15 4.41
C PRO A 136 -5.37 8.30 3.37
N ASN A 137 -6.52 8.76 3.81
CA ASN A 137 -7.61 9.21 2.96
C ASN A 137 -7.71 10.73 3.08
N THR A 138 -7.11 11.43 2.11
CA THR A 138 -7.04 12.91 2.11
C THR A 138 -7.94 13.56 1.06
N GLY A 139 -8.68 12.76 0.30
CA GLY A 139 -9.46 13.22 -0.84
C GLY A 139 -8.62 13.38 -2.12
N ASP A 140 -7.39 12.89 -2.12
CA ASP A 140 -6.51 12.83 -3.29
C ASP A 140 -5.96 11.42 -3.42
N GLY A 141 -6.76 10.53 -3.98
CA GLY A 141 -6.41 9.11 -4.07
C GLY A 141 -5.07 8.85 -4.76
N ARG A 142 -4.67 9.70 -5.71
CA ARG A 142 -3.36 9.58 -6.36
C ARG A 142 -2.23 9.85 -5.38
N ALA A 143 -2.30 10.96 -4.64
CA ALA A 143 -1.28 11.30 -3.66
C ALA A 143 -1.27 10.31 -2.51
N ASP A 144 -2.42 9.88 -2.05
CA ASP A 144 -2.58 8.93 -0.95
C ASP A 144 -1.83 7.62 -1.23
N HIS A 145 -1.93 7.09 -2.45
CA HIS A 145 -1.26 5.86 -2.85
C HIS A 145 0.22 6.03 -3.24
N LEU A 146 0.66 7.22 -3.60
CA LEU A 146 2.03 7.45 -4.11
C LEU A 146 2.91 8.23 -3.14
N TYR A 147 2.44 9.41 -2.68
CA TYR A 147 3.28 10.35 -1.94
C TYR A 147 3.13 10.25 -0.43
N TYR A 148 1.94 9.85 0.04
CA TYR A 148 1.59 9.82 1.46
C TYR A 148 1.59 8.41 2.04
N ALA A 149 1.97 7.42 1.23
CA ALA A 149 1.95 6.02 1.61
C ALA A 149 3.04 5.65 2.63
N LEU A 150 2.67 4.80 3.57
CA LEU A 150 3.57 4.03 4.41
C LEU A 150 3.62 2.59 3.90
N TRP A 151 4.73 1.91 4.15
CA TRP A 151 4.90 0.51 3.80
C TRP A 151 5.38 -0.31 4.99
N VAL A 152 4.74 -1.46 5.20
CA VAL A 152 5.27 -2.50 6.09
C VAL A 152 5.98 -3.53 5.22
N ASN A 153 7.17 -3.95 5.65
CA ASN A 153 8.11 -4.81 4.97
C ASN A 153 8.83 -4.07 3.83
N ARG A 154 8.31 -4.06 2.63
CA ARG A 154 8.92 -3.37 1.48
C ARG A 154 7.85 -2.76 0.57
N ALA A 155 8.22 -1.73 -0.15
CA ALA A 155 7.35 -1.16 -1.17
C ALA A 155 7.28 -2.06 -2.41
N GLN A 156 6.15 -1.98 -3.11
CA GLN A 156 5.98 -2.55 -4.44
C GLN A 156 5.34 -1.51 -5.37
N PRO A 157 5.35 -1.75 -6.70
CA PRO A 157 4.70 -0.84 -7.65
C PRO A 157 3.22 -0.64 -7.36
N VAL A 158 2.76 0.59 -7.55
CA VAL A 158 1.35 1.00 -7.47
C VAL A 158 1.02 1.84 -8.68
N ASN A 159 0.00 1.48 -9.45
CA ASN A 159 -0.36 2.12 -10.72
C ASN A 159 -1.39 3.25 -10.53
N ALA A 160 -1.06 4.24 -9.72
CA ALA A 160 -1.91 5.41 -9.47
C ALA A 160 -1.48 6.68 -10.24
N TYR A 161 -0.45 6.61 -11.08
CA TYR A 161 0.11 7.79 -11.76
C TYR A 161 -0.85 8.45 -12.74
N ASN A 162 -1.74 7.68 -13.35
CA ASN A 162 -2.72 8.18 -14.32
C ASN A 162 -4.01 8.67 -13.66
N TRP A 163 -4.11 8.55 -12.35
CA TRP A 163 -5.26 9.08 -11.65
C TRP A 163 -5.23 10.61 -11.68
N PRO A 164 -6.36 11.27 -11.91
CA PRO A 164 -6.42 12.71 -11.90
C PRO A 164 -6.05 13.24 -10.52
N ALA A 165 -5.30 14.32 -10.48
CA ALA A 165 -5.20 15.11 -9.27
C ALA A 165 -6.52 15.88 -9.08
N PRO A 166 -6.96 16.12 -7.83
CA PRO A 166 -8.09 17.00 -7.57
C PRO A 166 -7.87 18.36 -8.23
N LYS A 167 -8.92 18.94 -8.80
CA LYS A 167 -8.83 20.29 -9.33
C LYS A 167 -8.70 21.30 -8.18
N PRO A 168 -8.03 22.44 -8.38
CA PRO A 168 -7.97 23.48 -7.39
C PRO A 168 -9.38 23.85 -6.89
N GLY A 169 -9.61 23.72 -5.59
CA GLY A 169 -10.91 23.98 -4.97
C GLY A 169 -11.91 22.82 -4.99
N GLU A 170 -11.62 21.71 -5.66
CA GLU A 170 -12.34 20.45 -5.51
C GLU A 170 -11.64 19.63 -4.43
N THR A 171 -12.34 19.39 -3.33
CA THR A 171 -12.00 18.32 -2.40
C THR A 171 -12.91 17.15 -2.72
N GLU A 172 -12.36 16.01 -3.08
CA GLU A 172 -13.13 14.78 -3.00
C GLU A 172 -13.67 14.67 -1.56
N ALA A 173 -14.88 14.16 -1.41
CA ALA A 173 -15.40 13.91 -0.07
C ALA A 173 -14.42 12.99 0.66
N LEU A 174 -14.04 13.38 1.87
CA LEU A 174 -13.18 12.54 2.69
C LEU A 174 -13.89 11.21 2.92
N GLU A 175 -13.21 10.12 2.63
CA GLU A 175 -13.75 8.80 2.84
C GLU A 175 -13.89 8.53 4.33
N GLU A 176 -15.11 8.32 4.77
CA GLU A 176 -15.40 7.88 6.12
C GLU A 176 -15.29 6.36 6.19
N VAL A 177 -14.69 5.89 7.28
CA VAL A 177 -14.53 4.48 7.57
C VAL A 177 -15.58 4.08 8.60
N PHE A 178 -16.37 3.07 8.27
CA PHE A 178 -17.41 2.53 9.14
C PHE A 178 -17.02 1.11 9.57
N PRO A 179 -16.54 0.92 10.81
CA PRO A 179 -16.21 -0.42 11.31
C PRO A 179 -17.38 -1.39 11.12
N ASN A 180 -17.09 -2.53 10.51
CA ASN A 180 -18.06 -3.59 10.25
C ASN A 180 -17.75 -4.90 11.00
N VAL A 181 -16.79 -4.83 11.92
CA VAL A 181 -16.43 -5.91 12.84
C VAL A 181 -16.36 -5.38 14.26
N VAL A 182 -16.64 -6.27 15.20
CA VAL A 182 -16.54 -6.01 16.63
C VAL A 182 -15.39 -6.84 17.19
N PRO A 183 -14.37 -6.24 17.81
CA PRO A 183 -13.28 -6.96 18.43
C PRO A 183 -13.77 -7.93 19.49
N THR A 184 -13.23 -9.14 19.49
CA THR A 184 -13.59 -10.23 20.43
C THR A 184 -12.39 -10.76 21.19
N VAL A 185 -11.20 -10.39 20.78
CA VAL A 185 -9.93 -10.80 21.39
C VAL A 185 -9.20 -9.57 21.89
N PRO A 186 -8.72 -9.55 23.14
CA PRO A 186 -7.87 -8.45 23.61
C PRO A 186 -6.56 -8.41 22.84
N LEU A 187 -6.03 -7.19 22.71
CA LEU A 187 -4.71 -7.00 22.12
C LEU A 187 -3.64 -7.60 23.02
N GLU A 188 -2.69 -8.30 22.44
CA GLU A 188 -1.51 -8.80 23.16
C GLU A 188 -0.64 -7.63 23.61
N THR A 189 -0.22 -7.62 24.88
CA THR A 189 0.61 -6.57 25.51
C THR A 189 1.87 -7.16 26.14
#